data_acb20ff1396fac5502f5f114c5121997
#
_entry.id   acb20ff1396fac5502f5f114c5121997
#
_cell.length_a   1.000
_cell.length_b   1.000
_cell.length_c   1.000
_cell.angle_alpha   90.00
_cell.angle_beta   90.00
_cell.angle_gamma   90.00
#
_symmetry.space_group_name_H-M   'P 1'
#
loop_
_entity.id
_entity.type
_entity.pdbx_description
1 polymer ?
#
loop_
_entity_poly.entity_id
_entity_poly.type
_entity_poly.pdbx_seq_one_letter_code
_entity_poly.pdbx_strand_id
1 'polypeptide(L)'
;MIKTNKLFKSITSFKGLFGLFTFFLFLILLSCQQDDFEQDFILDMNGIKSSVTSDMVNKTKGKLKDIEDNVYKTIKIGKQWWMAENLKTTMYNDGTPIPYVDDNLEWKGISTPAYCWYDNEESTYKATYGALYKWQTVNTGKLCPKGWHVPSDAEWKILEMYLGMTQEQSDMEGPRGAPAGGKLKETGLDYWWEPNFGATNETGFTALPGGVHVGIPSENDFSGIGEVGCWWSSTPFFYGSDLVDAWKRFTSYGEANIGRDHPSIMDGLSVRCLKD
;
A
#
# COMPACT_ATOMS: atom_id res chain seq x y z
N MET A 1 58.28 -21.07 2.01
CA MET A 1 58.79 -22.31 2.66
C MET A 1 57.59 -23.10 3.11
N ILE A 2 57.28 -24.17 2.37
CA ILE A 2 57.41 -25.58 2.72
C ILE A 2 56.35 -25.98 3.79
N LYS A 3 55.52 -26.94 3.63
CA LYS A 3 55.19 -28.14 2.82
C LYS A 3 54.00 -28.80 3.50
N THR A 4 53.06 -29.25 2.78
CA THR A 4 52.73 -30.63 2.37
C THR A 4 52.23 -31.59 3.44
N ASN A 5 51.11 -32.14 3.16
CA ASN A 5 50.79 -33.54 2.77
C ASN A 5 50.07 -34.39 3.83
N LYS A 6 49.12 -35.07 3.44
CA LYS A 6 48.79 -36.46 2.98
C LYS A 6 47.96 -37.17 4.05
N LEU A 7 47.17 -38.14 3.88
CA LEU A 7 46.79 -39.10 2.85
C LEU A 7 45.66 -40.01 3.37
N PHE A 8 44.75 -40.40 2.51
CA PHE A 8 44.08 -41.70 2.39
C PHE A 8 43.98 -42.69 3.54
N LYS A 9 42.79 -43.24 3.76
CA LYS A 9 42.62 -44.70 3.61
C LYS A 9 41.17 -45.12 3.42
N SER A 10 40.94 -45.82 2.33
CA SER A 10 39.86 -46.71 1.95
C SER A 10 39.88 -47.99 2.78
N ILE A 11 38.69 -48.52 3.13
CA ILE A 11 38.52 -49.99 3.28
C ILE A 11 37.10 -50.34 2.79
N THR A 12 37.07 -51.15 1.78
CA THR A 12 35.98 -51.94 1.22
C THR A 12 35.54 -53.05 2.15
N SER A 13 34.26 -53.37 2.22
CA SER A 13 33.83 -54.76 2.40
C SER A 13 32.42 -54.97 1.86
N PHE A 14 32.38 -55.89 0.92
CA PHE A 14 31.28 -56.49 0.22
C PHE A 14 30.64 -57.58 1.08
N LYS A 15 29.31 -57.59 1.24
CA LYS A 15 28.45 -58.78 1.34
C LYS A 15 27.01 -58.41 1.65
N GLY A 16 26.10 -58.85 0.80
CA GLY A 16 24.67 -58.82 1.09
C GLY A 16 23.74 -58.62 -0.08
N LEU A 17 23.99 -59.32 -1.16
CA LEU A 17 23.10 -59.35 -2.37
C LEU A 17 22.23 -60.60 -2.31
N PHE A 18 21.13 -60.60 -1.55
CA PHE A 18 20.04 -61.61 -1.68
C PHE A 18 18.75 -61.24 -0.92
N GLY A 19 18.51 -60.01 -0.59
CA GLY A 19 17.30 -59.60 0.13
C GLY A 19 16.44 -58.53 -0.57
N LEU A 20 16.81 -58.09 -1.77
CA LEU A 20 16.21 -56.91 -2.41
C LEU A 20 15.12 -57.20 -3.48
N PHE A 21 14.87 -58.45 -3.84
CA PHE A 21 13.96 -58.78 -4.95
C PHE A 21 12.51 -59.06 -4.51
N THR A 22 12.26 -59.38 -3.25
CA THR A 22 10.90 -59.61 -2.73
C THR A 22 10.27 -58.37 -2.11
N PHE A 23 11.02 -57.36 -1.78
CA PHE A 23 10.49 -56.09 -1.22
C PHE A 23 10.05 -55.12 -2.32
N PHE A 24 10.62 -55.21 -3.53
CA PHE A 24 10.28 -54.34 -4.65
C PHE A 24 8.94 -54.70 -5.33
N LEU A 25 8.51 -55.96 -5.26
CA LEU A 25 7.23 -56.36 -5.86
C LEU A 25 6.02 -56.03 -4.99
N PHE A 26 6.21 -55.82 -3.66
CA PHE A 26 5.14 -55.43 -2.76
C PHE A 26 4.94 -53.91 -2.74
N LEU A 27 5.96 -53.14 -3.08
CA LEU A 27 5.89 -51.66 -3.19
C LEU A 27 5.21 -51.21 -4.49
N ILE A 28 5.26 -52.04 -5.59
CA ILE A 28 4.60 -51.68 -6.84
C ILE A 28 3.09 -51.94 -6.79
N LEU A 29 2.61 -52.86 -5.97
CA LEU A 29 1.16 -53.13 -5.81
C LEU A 29 0.48 -52.15 -4.84
N LEU A 30 1.23 -51.51 -3.97
CA LEU A 30 0.70 -50.44 -3.10
C LEU A 30 0.68 -49.08 -3.81
N SER A 31 1.52 -48.88 -4.84
CA SER A 31 1.58 -47.66 -5.63
C SER A 31 0.38 -47.45 -6.54
N CYS A 32 -0.23 -48.52 -7.06
CA CYS A 32 -1.41 -48.39 -7.94
C CYS A 32 -2.75 -48.12 -7.21
N GLN A 33 -2.81 -48.32 -5.90
CA GLN A 33 -4.02 -47.98 -5.10
C GLN A 33 -3.91 -46.65 -4.38
N GLN A 34 -2.71 -46.10 -4.31
CA GLN A 34 -2.47 -44.83 -3.63
C GLN A 34 -2.66 -43.63 -4.57
N ASP A 35 -2.45 -43.83 -5.88
CA ASP A 35 -2.57 -42.76 -6.86
C ASP A 35 -4.03 -42.32 -7.09
N ASP A 36 -5.00 -43.25 -7.03
CA ASP A 36 -6.42 -42.91 -7.20
C ASP A 36 -6.99 -42.21 -5.96
N PHE A 37 -6.50 -42.52 -4.76
CA PHE A 37 -6.96 -41.89 -3.52
C PHE A 37 -6.33 -40.50 -3.30
N GLU A 38 -5.07 -40.33 -3.69
CA GLU A 38 -4.43 -39.01 -3.64
C GLU A 38 -5.00 -38.07 -4.70
N GLN A 39 -5.34 -38.55 -5.89
CA GLN A 39 -5.89 -37.70 -6.96
C GLN A 39 -7.31 -37.22 -6.64
N ASP A 40 -8.15 -38.09 -6.08
CA ASP A 40 -9.49 -37.69 -5.64
C ASP A 40 -9.44 -36.74 -4.43
N PHE A 41 -8.49 -36.95 -3.51
CA PHE A 41 -8.28 -36.05 -2.36
C PHE A 41 -7.70 -34.71 -2.78
N ILE A 42 -6.78 -34.67 -3.75
CA ILE A 42 -6.19 -33.43 -4.29
C ILE A 42 -7.25 -32.63 -5.06
N LEU A 43 -8.14 -33.28 -5.81
CA LEU A 43 -9.23 -32.61 -6.53
C LEU A 43 -10.24 -31.99 -5.56
N ASP A 44 -10.59 -32.68 -4.48
CA ASP A 44 -11.51 -32.16 -3.46
C ASP A 44 -10.87 -31.00 -2.67
N MET A 45 -9.59 -31.11 -2.30
CA MET A 45 -8.84 -30.04 -1.63
C MET A 45 -8.66 -28.81 -2.51
N ASN A 46 -8.48 -28.96 -3.83
CA ASN A 46 -8.38 -27.84 -4.75
C ASN A 46 -9.74 -27.18 -4.96
N GLY A 47 -10.84 -27.94 -4.99
CA GLY A 47 -12.20 -27.42 -5.00
C GLY A 47 -12.51 -26.61 -3.74
N ILE A 48 -12.16 -27.11 -2.56
CA ILE A 48 -12.33 -26.42 -1.28
C ILE A 48 -11.44 -25.17 -1.19
N LYS A 49 -10.17 -25.26 -1.59
CA LYS A 49 -9.29 -24.09 -1.62
C LYS A 49 -9.79 -23.01 -2.57
N SER A 50 -10.29 -23.38 -3.75
CA SER A 50 -10.83 -22.44 -4.73
C SER A 50 -12.09 -21.72 -4.20
N SER A 51 -13.03 -22.43 -3.57
CA SER A 51 -14.24 -21.84 -3.02
C SER A 51 -13.94 -20.98 -1.79
N VAL A 52 -13.10 -21.46 -0.88
CA VAL A 52 -12.69 -20.71 0.33
C VAL A 52 -11.93 -19.45 -0.04
N THR A 53 -11.03 -19.50 -1.04
CA THR A 53 -10.29 -18.31 -1.47
C THR A 53 -11.20 -17.28 -2.16
N SER A 54 -12.16 -17.71 -2.99
CA SER A 54 -13.08 -16.77 -3.64
C SER A 54 -14.02 -16.08 -2.64
N ASP A 55 -14.54 -16.80 -1.67
CA ASP A 55 -15.40 -16.26 -0.62
C ASP A 55 -14.64 -15.34 0.34
N MET A 56 -13.40 -15.67 0.66
CA MET A 56 -12.54 -14.78 1.48
C MET A 56 -12.16 -13.51 0.74
N VAL A 57 -11.82 -13.61 -0.56
CA VAL A 57 -11.50 -12.44 -1.41
C VAL A 57 -12.71 -11.52 -1.56
N ASN A 58 -13.92 -12.07 -1.70
CA ASN A 58 -15.14 -11.27 -1.77
C ASN A 58 -15.48 -10.56 -0.44
N LYS A 59 -15.05 -11.10 0.70
CA LYS A 59 -15.23 -10.48 2.03
C LYS A 59 -14.23 -9.34 2.32
N THR A 60 -13.18 -9.20 1.53
CA THR A 60 -12.13 -8.20 1.73
C THR A 60 -12.17 -7.05 0.74
N LYS A 61 -13.02 -7.11 -0.30
CA LYS A 61 -13.18 -6.07 -1.31
C LYS A 61 -14.58 -5.48 -1.26
N GLY A 62 -14.66 -4.18 -1.54
CA GLY A 62 -15.93 -3.46 -1.56
C GLY A 62 -15.89 -2.27 -2.49
N LYS A 63 -16.94 -1.48 -2.44
CA LYS A 63 -17.06 -0.21 -3.16
C LYS A 63 -17.61 0.85 -2.23
N LEU A 64 -17.16 2.07 -2.43
CA LEU A 64 -17.62 3.28 -1.77
C LEU A 64 -18.06 4.26 -2.83
N LYS A 65 -19.11 5.02 -2.56
CA LYS A 65 -19.61 6.06 -3.42
C LYS A 65 -19.62 7.39 -2.66
N ASP A 66 -19.13 8.46 -3.26
CA ASP A 66 -19.23 9.79 -2.69
C ASP A 66 -20.52 10.50 -3.14
N ILE A 67 -20.68 11.76 -2.71
CA ILE A 67 -21.88 12.57 -2.98
C ILE A 67 -22.01 12.96 -4.47
N GLU A 68 -20.91 12.93 -5.22
CA GLU A 68 -20.85 13.20 -6.67
C GLU A 68 -20.96 11.93 -7.51
N ASP A 69 -21.35 10.80 -6.91
CA ASP A 69 -21.46 9.51 -7.56
C ASP A 69 -20.12 8.90 -8.04
N ASN A 70 -18.97 9.47 -7.63
CA ASN A 70 -17.70 8.81 -7.87
C ASN A 70 -17.65 7.48 -7.10
N VAL A 71 -17.25 6.42 -7.79
CA VAL A 71 -17.13 5.09 -7.20
C VAL A 71 -15.66 4.77 -6.96
N TYR A 72 -15.34 4.32 -5.75
CA TYR A 72 -14.01 3.93 -5.32
C TYR A 72 -14.00 2.47 -4.91
N LYS A 73 -12.95 1.74 -5.30
CA LYS A 73 -12.67 0.42 -4.73
C LYS A 73 -12.27 0.56 -3.28
N THR A 74 -12.67 -0.40 -2.46
CA THR A 74 -12.25 -0.49 -1.07
C THR A 74 -11.69 -1.86 -0.76
N ILE A 75 -10.78 -1.92 0.21
CA ILE A 75 -10.07 -3.13 0.61
C ILE A 75 -9.99 -3.22 2.14
N LYS A 76 -10.16 -4.43 2.67
CA LYS A 76 -9.95 -4.69 4.08
C LYS A 76 -8.52 -5.13 4.32
N ILE A 77 -7.79 -4.36 5.12
CA ILE A 77 -6.42 -4.67 5.52
C ILE A 77 -6.40 -4.80 7.04
N GLY A 78 -6.14 -6.00 7.53
CA GLY A 78 -6.30 -6.31 8.94
C GLY A 78 -7.74 -6.11 9.42
N LYS A 79 -7.93 -5.20 10.37
CA LYS A 79 -9.27 -4.84 10.90
C LYS A 79 -9.86 -3.59 10.23
N GLN A 80 -9.08 -2.88 9.40
CA GLN A 80 -9.44 -1.61 8.81
C GLN A 80 -9.95 -1.76 7.37
N TRP A 81 -10.96 -0.95 6.99
CA TRP A 81 -11.41 -0.81 5.62
C TRP A 81 -10.88 0.49 5.02
N TRP A 82 -10.08 0.39 3.97
CA TRP A 82 -9.42 1.50 3.30
C TRP A 82 -9.97 1.71 1.88
N MET A 83 -9.96 2.95 1.41
CA MET A 83 -10.02 3.21 -0.02
C MET A 83 -8.78 2.62 -0.69
N ALA A 84 -8.97 1.94 -1.83
CA ALA A 84 -7.89 1.45 -2.69
C ALA A 84 -7.59 2.40 -3.86
N GLU A 85 -8.23 3.56 -3.88
CA GLU A 85 -8.06 4.64 -4.85
C GLU A 85 -8.00 5.97 -4.09
N ASN A 86 -7.29 6.96 -4.65
CA ASN A 86 -7.27 8.28 -4.06
C ASN A 86 -8.61 8.98 -4.26
N LEU A 87 -9.01 9.78 -3.28
CA LEU A 87 -10.23 10.59 -3.31
C LEU A 87 -10.14 11.63 -4.45
N LYS A 88 -11.26 11.85 -5.15
CA LYS A 88 -11.37 12.80 -6.27
C LYS A 88 -12.62 13.67 -6.21
N THR A 89 -13.26 13.74 -5.04
CA THR A 89 -14.43 14.57 -4.84
C THR A 89 -14.08 16.06 -4.87
N THR A 90 -14.98 16.86 -5.40
CA THR A 90 -14.91 18.33 -5.41
C THR A 90 -15.90 18.94 -4.42
N MET A 91 -16.62 18.07 -3.68
CA MET A 91 -17.60 18.47 -2.67
C MET A 91 -17.35 17.79 -1.33
N TYR A 92 -17.70 18.49 -0.25
CA TYR A 92 -17.81 17.89 1.06
C TYR A 92 -19.01 16.93 1.13
N ASN A 93 -19.03 16.06 2.11
CA ASN A 93 -20.08 15.04 2.30
C ASN A 93 -21.47 15.63 2.71
N ASP A 94 -21.54 16.94 2.95
CA ASP A 94 -22.78 17.69 3.15
C ASP A 94 -23.28 18.41 1.87
N GLY A 95 -22.55 18.27 0.74
CA GLY A 95 -22.88 18.90 -0.54
C GLY A 95 -22.32 20.31 -0.73
N THR A 96 -21.55 20.82 0.24
CA THR A 96 -20.86 22.11 0.08
C THR A 96 -19.69 21.96 -0.89
N PRO A 97 -19.52 22.84 -1.90
CA PRO A 97 -18.37 22.80 -2.79
C PRO A 97 -17.05 23.07 -2.07
N ILE A 98 -16.00 22.35 -2.43
CA ILE A 98 -14.62 22.65 -2.03
C ILE A 98 -14.07 23.65 -3.06
N PRO A 99 -13.45 24.77 -2.66
CA PRO A 99 -12.86 25.70 -3.60
C PRO A 99 -11.79 25.06 -4.47
N TYR A 100 -11.93 25.20 -5.79
CA TYR A 100 -10.90 24.83 -6.76
C TYR A 100 -9.94 26.00 -6.91
N VAL A 101 -8.63 25.75 -6.80
CA VAL A 101 -7.59 26.77 -6.93
C VAL A 101 -6.52 26.24 -7.88
N ASP A 102 -6.45 26.81 -9.07
CA ASP A 102 -5.50 26.47 -10.15
C ASP A 102 -4.40 27.53 -10.34
N ASP A 103 -4.51 28.68 -9.70
CA ASP A 103 -3.42 29.65 -9.63
C ASP A 103 -2.45 29.29 -8.51
N ASN A 104 -1.21 29.01 -8.88
CA ASN A 104 -0.19 28.55 -7.92
C ASN A 104 0.24 29.63 -6.93
N LEU A 105 0.13 30.91 -7.28
CA LEU A 105 0.42 32.01 -6.36
C LEU A 105 -0.73 32.18 -5.35
N GLU A 106 -1.98 32.08 -5.82
CA GLU A 106 -3.14 32.05 -4.95
C GLU A 106 -3.06 30.86 -4.00
N TRP A 107 -2.76 29.65 -4.50
CA TRP A 107 -2.58 28.45 -3.66
C TRP A 107 -1.62 28.70 -2.50
N LYS A 108 -0.44 29.26 -2.80
CA LYS A 108 0.59 29.54 -1.78
C LYS A 108 0.18 30.65 -0.82
N GLY A 109 -0.72 31.53 -1.24
CA GLY A 109 -1.16 32.69 -0.47
C GLY A 109 -2.32 32.41 0.49
N ILE A 110 -3.11 31.35 0.27
CA ILE A 110 -4.32 31.07 1.07
C ILE A 110 -4.07 30.01 2.15
N SER A 111 -4.68 30.22 3.32
CA SER A 111 -4.74 29.26 4.44
C SER A 111 -6.16 28.71 4.64
N THR A 112 -6.97 28.72 3.58
CA THR A 112 -8.35 28.22 3.58
C THR A 112 -8.44 26.86 2.87
N PRO A 113 -9.54 26.11 3.07
CA PRO A 113 -9.78 24.87 2.33
C PRO A 113 -9.69 25.07 0.82
N ALA A 114 -9.01 24.16 0.12
CA ALA A 114 -8.90 24.14 -1.34
C ALA A 114 -8.52 22.76 -1.84
N TYR A 115 -8.73 22.53 -3.13
CA TYR A 115 -8.18 21.41 -3.88
C TYR A 115 -7.69 21.87 -5.25
N CYS A 116 -6.80 21.08 -5.86
CA CYS A 116 -6.40 21.18 -7.25
C CYS A 116 -6.19 19.78 -7.86
N TRP A 117 -5.93 19.73 -9.15
CA TRP A 117 -5.42 18.55 -9.84
C TRP A 117 -3.90 18.70 -10.01
N TYR A 118 -3.18 17.58 -10.18
CA TYR A 118 -1.75 17.67 -10.48
C TYR A 118 -1.56 18.47 -11.80
N ASP A 119 -0.59 19.36 -11.86
CA ASP A 119 -0.35 20.32 -12.95
C ASP A 119 -1.58 21.14 -13.38
N ASN A 120 -2.62 21.18 -12.54
CA ASN A 120 -3.93 21.78 -12.82
C ASN A 120 -4.66 21.15 -14.05
N GLU A 121 -4.30 19.91 -14.41
CA GLU A 121 -4.77 19.17 -15.56
C GLU A 121 -5.78 18.07 -15.15
N GLU A 122 -7.06 18.47 -14.96
CA GLU A 122 -8.13 17.55 -14.54
C GLU A 122 -8.27 16.33 -15.45
N SER A 123 -8.28 16.57 -16.78
CA SER A 123 -8.52 15.53 -17.78
C SER A 123 -7.45 14.44 -17.77
N THR A 124 -6.22 14.79 -17.39
CA THR A 124 -5.06 13.90 -17.35
C THR A 124 -4.98 13.14 -16.03
N TYR A 125 -5.16 13.81 -14.90
CA TYR A 125 -4.76 13.26 -13.60
C TYR A 125 -5.91 12.81 -12.70
N LYS A 126 -7.12 13.41 -12.81
CA LYS A 126 -8.27 13.13 -11.94
C LYS A 126 -8.62 11.64 -11.86
N ALA A 127 -8.72 10.99 -13.02
CA ALA A 127 -9.20 9.60 -13.09
C ALA A 127 -8.25 8.63 -12.41
N THR A 128 -6.93 8.84 -12.54
CA THR A 128 -5.88 7.95 -12.06
C THR A 128 -5.40 8.31 -10.66
N TYR A 129 -5.07 9.58 -10.43
CA TYR A 129 -4.37 10.00 -9.22
C TYR A 129 -5.26 10.70 -8.19
N GLY A 130 -6.50 11.08 -8.58
CA GLY A 130 -7.40 11.83 -7.71
C GLY A 130 -6.99 13.29 -7.56
N ALA A 131 -7.57 13.97 -6.57
CA ALA A 131 -7.27 15.37 -6.27
C ALA A 131 -6.18 15.51 -5.22
N LEU A 132 -5.51 16.66 -5.24
CA LEU A 132 -4.60 17.13 -4.21
C LEU A 132 -5.36 18.15 -3.33
N TYR A 133 -5.44 17.89 -2.05
CA TYR A 133 -6.18 18.70 -1.08
C TYR A 133 -5.23 19.44 -0.14
N LYS A 134 -5.52 20.71 0.17
CA LYS A 134 -4.90 21.39 1.31
C LYS A 134 -5.32 20.69 2.61
N TRP A 135 -4.45 20.75 3.62
CA TRP A 135 -4.77 20.15 4.91
C TRP A 135 -5.98 20.82 5.60
N GLN A 136 -6.22 22.10 5.35
CA GLN A 136 -7.41 22.81 5.82
C GLN A 136 -8.72 22.15 5.34
N THR A 137 -8.72 21.56 4.14
CA THR A 137 -9.85 20.77 3.62
C THR A 137 -10.04 19.50 4.43
N VAL A 138 -8.95 18.81 4.76
CA VAL A 138 -8.94 17.62 5.64
C VAL A 138 -9.46 17.95 7.03
N ASN A 139 -9.01 19.07 7.62
CA ASN A 139 -9.33 19.49 8.97
C ASN A 139 -10.81 19.86 9.19
N THR A 140 -11.60 20.01 8.12
CA THR A 140 -13.05 20.21 8.22
C THR A 140 -13.78 18.98 8.80
N GLY A 141 -13.18 17.79 8.71
CA GLY A 141 -13.82 16.52 9.05
C GLY A 141 -14.94 16.09 8.09
N LYS A 142 -15.17 16.84 6.99
CA LYS A 142 -16.28 16.62 6.04
C LYS A 142 -15.83 16.10 4.67
N LEU A 143 -14.53 15.89 4.49
CA LEU A 143 -13.99 15.57 3.16
C LEU A 143 -14.36 14.16 2.70
N CYS A 144 -14.28 13.16 3.55
CA CYS A 144 -14.61 11.78 3.21
C CYS A 144 -16.13 11.54 3.12
N PRO A 145 -16.58 10.58 2.34
CA PRO A 145 -17.98 10.16 2.29
C PRO A 145 -18.52 9.76 3.69
N LYS A 146 -19.83 9.87 3.88
CA LYS A 146 -20.47 9.54 5.17
C LYS A 146 -20.15 8.11 5.61
N GLY A 147 -19.76 7.94 6.89
CA GLY A 147 -19.31 6.68 7.47
C GLY A 147 -17.82 6.37 7.17
N TRP A 148 -17.11 7.38 6.68
CA TRP A 148 -15.67 7.36 6.40
C TRP A 148 -15.03 8.67 6.82
N HIS A 149 -13.75 8.60 7.21
CA HIS A 149 -12.96 9.77 7.61
C HIS A 149 -11.55 9.73 7.03
N VAL A 150 -10.84 10.86 7.05
CA VAL A 150 -9.40 10.89 6.74
C VAL A 150 -8.66 10.27 7.92
N PRO A 151 -7.83 9.22 7.70
CA PRO A 151 -7.20 8.51 8.79
C PRO A 151 -6.27 9.39 9.61
N SER A 152 -6.29 9.21 10.92
CA SER A 152 -5.36 9.82 11.86
C SER A 152 -3.96 9.17 11.75
N ASP A 153 -2.93 9.82 12.30
CA ASP A 153 -1.59 9.26 12.44
C ASP A 153 -1.59 7.90 13.17
N ALA A 154 -2.43 7.78 14.20
CA ALA A 154 -2.58 6.54 14.95
C ALA A 154 -3.19 5.40 14.10
N GLU A 155 -4.15 5.70 13.24
CA GLU A 155 -4.76 4.70 12.37
C GLU A 155 -3.84 4.26 11.24
N TRP A 156 -3.00 5.16 10.71
CA TRP A 156 -1.90 4.78 9.81
C TRP A 156 -0.91 3.83 10.51
N LYS A 157 -0.54 4.08 11.76
CA LYS A 157 0.34 3.18 12.54
C LYS A 157 -0.29 1.79 12.74
N ILE A 158 -1.62 1.68 12.92
CA ILE A 158 -2.31 0.38 12.97
C ILE A 158 -2.12 -0.39 11.66
N LEU A 159 -2.26 0.27 10.50
CA LEU A 159 -1.97 -0.33 9.20
C LEU A 159 -0.51 -0.76 9.12
N GLU A 160 0.43 0.09 9.47
CA GLU A 160 1.86 -0.16 9.41
C GLU A 160 2.27 -1.35 10.28
N MET A 161 1.74 -1.44 11.49
CA MET A 161 1.97 -2.58 12.39
C MET A 161 1.37 -3.89 11.83
N TYR A 162 0.20 -3.82 11.19
CA TYR A 162 -0.36 -4.98 10.49
C TYR A 162 0.55 -5.46 9.34
N LEU A 163 1.28 -4.55 8.68
CA LEU A 163 2.24 -4.86 7.64
C LEU A 163 3.57 -5.43 8.16
N GLY A 164 3.73 -5.52 9.48
CA GLY A 164 4.88 -6.15 10.14
C GLY A 164 5.84 -5.18 10.83
N MET A 165 5.52 -3.89 10.92
CA MET A 165 6.31 -2.93 11.69
C MET A 165 6.07 -3.11 13.20
N THR A 166 7.08 -2.83 14.01
CA THR A 166 6.91 -2.68 15.46
C THR A 166 6.28 -1.31 15.78
N GLN A 167 5.74 -1.15 16.98
CA GLN A 167 5.26 0.16 17.45
C GLN A 167 6.39 1.21 17.39
N GLU A 168 7.58 0.85 17.86
CA GLU A 168 8.75 1.72 17.83
C GLU A 168 9.07 2.18 16.40
N GLN A 169 9.11 1.26 15.44
CA GLN A 169 9.32 1.61 14.03
C GLN A 169 8.21 2.53 13.49
N SER A 170 6.94 2.27 13.84
CA SER A 170 5.81 3.08 13.37
C SER A 170 5.83 4.50 13.96
N ASP A 171 6.44 4.69 15.12
CA ASP A 171 6.58 6.00 15.78
C ASP A 171 7.73 6.85 15.21
N MET A 172 8.70 6.24 14.53
CA MET A 172 9.82 6.95 13.91
C MET A 172 9.34 7.84 12.76
N GLU A 173 10.10 8.89 12.48
CA GLU A 173 9.96 9.76 11.31
C GLU A 173 10.86 9.29 10.16
N GLY A 174 10.60 9.84 8.97
CA GLY A 174 11.33 9.50 7.76
C GLY A 174 10.93 8.16 7.15
N PRO A 175 11.68 7.65 6.16
CA PRO A 175 11.48 6.33 5.56
C PRO A 175 11.84 5.22 6.55
N ARG A 176 10.92 4.26 6.77
CA ARG A 176 11.12 3.17 7.74
C ARG A 176 10.28 1.94 7.40
N GLY A 177 10.57 0.82 8.07
CA GLY A 177 9.75 -0.38 8.07
C GLY A 177 9.65 -1.13 6.75
N ALA A 178 10.75 -1.20 5.97
CA ALA A 178 10.74 -2.08 4.80
C ALA A 178 10.42 -3.53 5.21
N PRO A 179 9.58 -4.25 4.44
CA PRO A 179 9.03 -3.92 3.13
C PRO A 179 7.60 -3.34 3.16
N ALA A 180 7.17 -2.70 4.25
CA ALA A 180 5.78 -2.25 4.43
C ALA A 180 5.27 -1.35 3.30
N GLY A 181 6.09 -0.40 2.81
CA GLY A 181 5.73 0.45 1.68
C GLY A 181 5.57 -0.33 0.38
N GLY A 182 6.43 -1.31 0.12
CA GLY A 182 6.32 -2.18 -1.05
C GLY A 182 5.03 -3.00 -1.08
N LYS A 183 4.52 -3.42 0.07
CA LYS A 183 3.24 -4.13 0.21
C LYS A 183 2.02 -3.27 -0.16
N LEU A 184 2.16 -1.96 -0.12
CA LEU A 184 1.11 -0.99 -0.46
C LEU A 184 1.17 -0.53 -1.91
N LYS A 185 2.35 -0.44 -2.53
CA LYS A 185 2.56 0.11 -3.87
C LYS A 185 1.96 -0.75 -4.97
N GLU A 186 1.31 -0.11 -5.95
CA GLU A 186 0.95 -0.75 -7.21
C GLU A 186 2.19 -1.33 -7.88
N THR A 187 2.04 -2.50 -8.49
CA THR A 187 3.12 -3.22 -9.17
C THR A 187 3.32 -2.71 -10.60
N GLY A 188 4.48 -3.03 -11.18
CA GLY A 188 4.81 -2.63 -12.55
C GLY A 188 5.31 -1.20 -12.66
N LEU A 189 5.43 -0.72 -13.91
CA LEU A 189 6.01 0.56 -14.28
C LEU A 189 5.04 1.45 -15.06
N ASP A 190 3.75 1.10 -15.08
CA ASP A 190 2.73 1.90 -15.78
C ASP A 190 2.53 3.27 -15.13
N TYR A 191 2.73 3.35 -13.81
CA TYR A 191 2.55 4.57 -13.02
C TYR A 191 3.83 4.97 -12.29
N TRP A 192 4.59 4.00 -11.77
CA TRP A 192 5.81 4.22 -11.01
C TRP A 192 7.03 4.25 -11.92
N TRP A 193 7.96 5.15 -11.64
CA TRP A 193 9.28 5.12 -12.27
C TRP A 193 10.06 3.88 -11.87
N GLU A 194 10.99 3.45 -12.74
CA GLU A 194 11.91 2.36 -12.47
C GLU A 194 12.87 2.73 -11.31
N PRO A 195 13.11 1.81 -10.35
CA PRO A 195 12.80 0.40 -10.39
C PRO A 195 11.47 -0.01 -9.71
N ASN A 196 10.67 0.91 -9.17
CA ASN A 196 9.51 0.62 -8.30
C ASN A 196 9.86 -0.45 -7.23
N PHE A 197 10.94 -0.20 -6.51
CA PHE A 197 11.64 -1.18 -5.70
C PHE A 197 10.75 -1.80 -4.63
N GLY A 198 10.67 -3.15 -4.62
CA GLY A 198 9.96 -3.93 -3.63
C GLY A 198 8.43 -3.86 -3.71
N ALA A 199 7.84 -3.32 -4.79
CA ALA A 199 6.40 -3.24 -4.96
C ALA A 199 5.78 -4.63 -5.17
N THR A 200 4.83 -5.01 -4.31
CA THR A 200 4.08 -6.28 -4.39
C THR A 200 2.58 -6.11 -4.42
N ASN A 201 2.08 -4.97 -3.96
CA ASN A 201 0.64 -4.68 -3.80
C ASN A 201 -0.15 -5.81 -3.11
N GLU A 202 0.50 -6.60 -2.26
CA GLU A 202 -0.12 -7.78 -1.63
C GLU A 202 -1.33 -7.43 -0.76
N THR A 203 -1.42 -6.17 -0.33
CA THR A 203 -2.55 -5.66 0.45
C THR A 203 -3.76 -5.28 -0.40
N GLY A 204 -3.57 -5.02 -1.70
CA GLY A 204 -4.56 -4.40 -2.57
C GLY A 204 -4.83 -2.92 -2.26
N PHE A 205 -3.94 -2.26 -1.51
CA PHE A 205 -4.04 -0.81 -1.25
C PHE A 205 -3.82 -0.01 -2.53
N THR A 206 -2.99 -0.49 -3.46
CA THR A 206 -2.77 0.10 -4.79
C THR A 206 -2.29 1.55 -4.70
N ALA A 207 -1.23 1.79 -3.93
CA ALA A 207 -0.63 3.11 -3.81
C ALA A 207 -0.05 3.57 -5.15
N LEU A 208 -0.49 4.74 -5.63
CA LEU A 208 -0.03 5.37 -6.86
C LEU A 208 0.84 6.60 -6.58
N PRO A 209 1.80 6.91 -7.45
CA PRO A 209 2.73 8.04 -7.30
C PRO A 209 2.10 9.34 -7.82
N GLY A 210 1.07 9.83 -7.10
CA GLY A 210 0.31 11.02 -7.49
C GLY A 210 1.02 12.34 -7.25
N GLY A 211 2.23 12.34 -6.72
CA GLY A 211 3.00 13.56 -6.44
C GLY A 211 2.36 14.45 -5.38
N VAL A 212 2.76 15.71 -5.39
CA VAL A 212 2.34 16.76 -4.46
C VAL A 212 2.22 18.11 -5.16
N HIS A 213 1.36 19.01 -4.66
CA HIS A 213 1.47 20.44 -4.90
C HIS A 213 2.29 21.08 -3.77
N VAL A 214 3.33 21.81 -4.13
CA VAL A 214 4.25 22.46 -3.18
C VAL A 214 3.65 23.79 -2.73
N GLY A 215 3.23 23.89 -1.48
CA GLY A 215 2.53 25.05 -0.93
C GLY A 215 3.43 26.18 -0.44
N ILE A 216 4.76 26.00 -0.49
CA ILE A 216 5.75 27.01 -0.11
C ILE A 216 6.46 27.55 -1.36
N PRO A 217 7.15 28.73 -1.30
CA PRO A 217 7.93 29.20 -2.42
C PRO A 217 8.95 28.16 -2.89
N SER A 218 8.85 27.76 -4.14
CA SER A 218 9.66 26.72 -4.78
C SER A 218 9.79 27.03 -6.27
N GLU A 219 10.83 26.48 -6.93
CA GLU A 219 10.99 26.56 -8.39
C GLU A 219 9.90 25.79 -9.14
N ASN A 220 9.40 24.72 -8.50
CA ASN A 220 8.33 23.88 -9.06
C ASN A 220 7.12 23.93 -8.17
N ASP A 221 5.95 24.17 -8.75
CA ASP A 221 4.68 24.17 -8.04
C ASP A 221 4.16 22.74 -7.79
N PHE A 222 4.49 21.81 -8.68
CA PHE A 222 4.17 20.39 -8.56
C PHE A 222 5.44 19.56 -8.61
N SER A 223 5.46 18.42 -7.91
CA SER A 223 6.62 17.55 -7.84
C SER A 223 6.23 16.10 -7.60
N GLY A 224 7.07 15.18 -8.07
CA GLY A 224 7.05 13.78 -7.65
C GLY A 224 6.00 12.88 -8.31
N ILE A 225 5.33 13.32 -9.41
CA ILE A 225 4.51 12.40 -10.21
C ILE A 225 5.40 11.26 -10.76
N GLY A 226 4.94 10.03 -10.65
CA GLY A 226 5.74 8.85 -11.00
C GLY A 226 6.77 8.44 -9.93
N GLU A 227 7.14 9.33 -9.01
CA GLU A 227 8.20 9.12 -8.02
C GLU A 227 7.66 8.82 -6.62
N VAL A 228 6.66 9.58 -6.16
CA VAL A 228 6.15 9.49 -4.80
C VAL A 228 4.63 9.49 -4.76
N GLY A 229 4.07 8.65 -3.89
CA GLY A 229 2.69 8.75 -3.45
C GLY A 229 2.64 9.31 -2.04
N CYS A 230 1.86 10.38 -1.83
CA CYS A 230 1.76 11.09 -0.56
C CYS A 230 0.30 11.20 -0.12
N TRP A 231 0.02 10.94 1.17
CA TRP A 231 -1.33 10.98 1.72
C TRP A 231 -1.36 11.74 3.04
N TRP A 232 -2.31 12.65 3.17
CA TRP A 232 -2.58 13.31 4.43
C TRP A 232 -3.04 12.35 5.52
N SER A 233 -2.67 12.67 6.74
CA SER A 233 -3.36 12.27 7.96
C SER A 233 -4.21 13.44 8.47
N SER A 234 -5.27 13.15 9.21
CA SER A 234 -6.07 14.17 9.89
C SER A 234 -5.41 14.74 11.15
N THR A 235 -4.25 14.21 11.55
CA THR A 235 -3.55 14.62 12.77
C THR A 235 -2.64 15.82 12.49
N PRO A 236 -2.84 16.95 13.16
CA PRO A 236 -1.97 18.12 13.07
C PRO A 236 -0.60 17.86 13.72
N PHE A 237 0.39 18.66 13.32
CA PHE A 237 1.68 18.76 13.98
C PHE A 237 1.93 20.20 14.41
N PHE A 238 2.40 20.39 15.63
CA PHE A 238 2.58 21.70 16.25
C PHE A 238 4.05 21.97 16.59
N TYR A 239 4.54 23.16 16.25
CA TYR A 239 5.74 23.73 16.84
C TYR A 239 5.36 24.65 17.98
N GLY A 240 5.50 24.16 19.22
CA GLY A 240 4.98 24.87 20.39
C GLY A 240 3.46 24.98 20.35
N SER A 241 2.93 26.20 20.26
CA SER A 241 1.48 26.48 20.11
C SER A 241 1.04 26.60 18.65
N ASP A 242 1.97 26.67 17.70
CA ASP A 242 1.68 27.06 16.32
C ASP A 242 1.43 25.81 15.46
N LEU A 243 0.27 25.78 14.81
CA LEU A 243 -0.07 24.79 13.80
C LEU A 243 0.58 25.21 12.48
N VAL A 244 1.60 24.50 12.07
CA VAL A 244 2.35 24.81 10.83
C VAL A 244 2.39 23.60 9.86
N ASP A 245 2.29 22.39 10.39
CA ASP A 245 2.42 21.12 9.66
C ASP A 245 1.30 20.15 10.01
N ALA A 246 1.23 19.06 9.25
CA ALA A 246 0.36 17.93 9.58
C ALA A 246 1.02 16.63 9.16
N TRP A 247 0.71 15.53 9.85
CA TRP A 247 1.28 14.23 9.53
C TRP A 247 0.84 13.74 8.16
N LYS A 248 1.78 13.17 7.42
CA LYS A 248 1.54 12.45 6.16
C LYS A 248 2.14 11.05 6.17
N ARG A 249 1.74 10.27 5.19
CA ARG A 249 2.47 9.06 4.75
C ARG A 249 2.91 9.21 3.31
N PHE A 250 4.03 8.57 2.98
CA PHE A 250 4.50 8.54 1.61
C PHE A 250 5.19 7.21 1.28
N THR A 251 5.20 6.88 0.00
CA THR A 251 5.99 5.78 -0.59
C THR A 251 6.75 6.31 -1.79
N SER A 252 7.92 5.74 -2.08
CA SER A 252 8.79 6.18 -3.16
C SER A 252 9.08 5.04 -4.14
N TYR A 253 9.37 5.38 -5.40
CA TYR A 253 9.73 4.41 -6.44
C TYR A 253 11.05 3.67 -6.11
N GLY A 254 11.99 4.35 -5.44
CA GLY A 254 13.32 3.82 -5.13
C GLY A 254 13.41 2.95 -3.89
N GLU A 255 12.33 2.86 -3.08
CA GLU A 255 12.38 2.19 -1.78
C GLU A 255 11.14 1.33 -1.50
N ALA A 256 11.32 0.30 -0.63
CA ALA A 256 10.23 -0.50 -0.10
C ALA A 256 9.70 0.00 1.26
N ASN A 257 10.24 1.10 1.76
CA ASN A 257 9.83 1.74 3.00
C ASN A 257 8.48 2.44 2.87
N ILE A 258 7.81 2.68 3.99
CA ILE A 258 6.78 3.70 4.10
C ILE A 258 7.35 4.89 4.89
N GLY A 259 7.18 6.10 4.39
CA GLY A 259 7.62 7.31 5.05
C GLY A 259 6.53 7.89 5.97
N ARG A 260 6.92 8.50 7.08
CA ARG A 260 6.12 9.31 7.99
C ARG A 260 6.82 10.65 8.20
N ASP A 261 6.14 11.72 7.90
CA ASP A 261 6.69 13.08 7.93
C ASP A 261 5.55 14.08 8.15
N HIS A 262 5.90 15.34 8.41
CA HIS A 262 4.93 16.41 8.65
C HIS A 262 5.24 17.62 7.76
N PRO A 263 4.81 17.59 6.48
CA PRO A 263 4.97 18.74 5.60
C PRO A 263 4.08 19.90 5.99
N SER A 264 4.35 21.08 5.41
CA SER A 264 3.54 22.27 5.58
C SER A 264 2.05 22.00 5.27
N ILE A 265 1.16 22.47 6.12
CA ILE A 265 -0.28 22.43 5.86
C ILE A 265 -0.70 23.21 4.60
N MET A 266 0.24 23.97 4.01
CA MET A 266 0.03 24.67 2.73
C MET A 266 0.19 23.76 1.53
N ASP A 267 0.82 22.60 1.68
CA ASP A 267 0.97 21.62 0.60
C ASP A 267 -0.38 21.01 0.18
N GLY A 268 -0.43 20.49 -1.04
CA GLY A 268 -1.54 19.71 -1.56
C GLY A 268 -1.16 18.24 -1.69
N LEU A 269 -1.83 17.36 -0.95
CA LEU A 269 -1.58 15.92 -1.00
C LEU A 269 -2.86 15.14 -1.29
N SER A 270 -2.68 13.90 -1.77
CA SER A 270 -3.80 12.97 -1.93
C SER A 270 -4.44 12.60 -0.60
N VAL A 271 -5.66 12.07 -0.66
CA VAL A 271 -6.40 11.56 0.49
C VAL A 271 -6.92 10.16 0.18
N ARG A 272 -6.85 9.26 1.14
CA ARG A 272 -7.56 7.98 1.18
C ARG A 272 -8.34 7.88 2.47
N CYS A 273 -9.64 7.64 2.34
CA CYS A 273 -10.49 7.55 3.51
C CYS A 273 -10.45 6.15 4.12
N LEU A 274 -10.65 6.13 5.44
CA LEU A 274 -10.80 4.96 6.28
C LEU A 274 -12.25 4.89 6.76
N LYS A 275 -12.81 3.68 6.83
CA LYS A 275 -14.19 3.46 7.31
C LYS A 275 -14.24 3.58 8.83
N ASP A 276 -15.31 4.22 9.34
CA ASP A 276 -15.61 4.41 10.77
C ASP A 276 -15.85 3.07 11.50
#